data_ff23feb3b3adcde66c0ad66e418856a0
#
_entry.id   ff23feb3b3adcde66c0ad66e418856a0
#
_cell.length_a   1.000
_cell.length_b   1.000
_cell.length_c   1.000
_cell.angle_alpha   90.00
_cell.angle_beta   90.00
_cell.angle_gamma   90.00
#
_symmetry.space_group_name_H-M   'P 1'
#
loop_
_entity.id
_entity.type
_entity.pdbx_description
1 polymer ?
#
loop_
_entity_poly.entity_id
_entity_poly.type
_entity_poly.pdbx_seq_one_letter_code
_entity_poly.pdbx_strand_id
1 'polypeptide(L)'
;QNWIDGKKRQPTDEAPNFLPMYALQIFENACIRDAEGHMRPLVKETTNLTPFLQRKADRPSIPLTPTTAGWLVLGLTALVSFGEWKARKKHSDARLQRAWRIWGNALDITLWTVMGCTGVILTILTGWSAHPAVDTNWLTWLFCPAFLLAIVWRCCSQGGDRTVACITLAAATLTLICHFCGMQWIPTAVLLFAVATGIRAAMALARNVHTTEARPAWKSWGTWGFILAYAVLQTSSLRMC
;
A
#
# COMPACT_ATOMS: atom_id res chain seq x y z
N GLN A 1 -9.27 8.16 8.16
CA GLN A 1 -8.26 8.27 9.23
C GLN A 1 -7.68 6.91 9.59
N ASN A 2 -8.49 5.88 9.88
CA ASN A 2 -8.04 4.51 10.15
C ASN A 2 -7.12 3.93 9.05
N TRP A 3 -7.28 4.39 7.82
CA TRP A 3 -6.43 3.95 6.71
C TRP A 3 -5.05 4.59 6.76
N ILE A 4 -4.94 5.83 7.22
CA ILE A 4 -3.67 6.57 7.30
C ILE A 4 -2.84 6.08 8.50
N ASP A 5 -3.47 5.98 9.67
CA ASP A 5 -2.78 5.61 10.91
C ASP A 5 -2.76 4.09 11.18
N GLY A 6 -3.39 3.29 10.32
CA GLY A 6 -3.40 1.83 10.41
C GLY A 6 -4.03 1.25 11.69
N LYS A 7 -4.71 2.08 12.47
CA LYS A 7 -5.37 1.67 13.72
C LYS A 7 -6.88 1.72 13.56
N LYS A 8 -7.54 0.68 14.01
CA LYS A 8 -9.00 0.68 14.15
C LYS A 8 -9.35 1.40 15.45
N ARG A 9 -9.64 2.69 15.37
CA ARG A 9 -9.99 3.49 16.55
C ARG A 9 -11.36 3.11 17.05
N GLN A 10 -11.42 2.91 18.36
CA GLN A 10 -12.68 2.83 19.07
C GLN A 10 -13.16 4.25 19.40
N PRO A 11 -14.48 4.48 19.54
CA PRO A 11 -15.03 5.80 19.87
C PRO A 11 -14.53 6.39 21.20
N THR A 12 -13.96 5.54 22.07
CA THR A 12 -13.44 5.88 23.39
C THR A 12 -11.95 6.23 23.39
N ASP A 13 -11.23 5.97 22.25
CA ASP A 13 -9.84 6.33 22.16
C ASP A 13 -9.70 7.86 22.11
N GLU A 14 -8.87 8.43 22.96
CA GLU A 14 -8.48 9.84 22.92
C GLU A 14 -7.83 10.15 21.58
N ALA A 15 -8.65 10.41 20.57
CA ALA A 15 -8.17 10.71 19.26
C ALA A 15 -7.52 12.09 19.28
N PRO A 16 -6.24 12.24 18.85
CA PRO A 16 -5.67 13.54 18.64
C PRO A 16 -6.55 14.35 17.70
N ASN A 17 -6.66 15.64 17.94
CA ASN A 17 -7.57 16.61 17.31
C ASN A 17 -7.34 16.75 15.80
N PHE A 18 -7.53 15.68 15.04
CA PHE A 18 -7.33 15.70 13.60
C PHE A 18 -8.56 16.20 12.83
N LEU A 19 -9.74 16.11 13.42
CA LEU A 19 -10.97 16.60 12.81
C LEU A 19 -11.54 17.73 13.66
N PRO A 20 -11.99 18.83 13.02
CA PRO A 20 -12.58 19.98 13.72
C PRO A 20 -13.73 19.60 14.66
N MET A 21 -14.51 18.57 14.34
CA MET A 21 -15.61 18.07 15.19
C MET A 21 -15.12 17.47 16.50
N TYR A 22 -13.97 16.79 16.53
CA TYR A 22 -13.39 16.28 17.79
C TYR A 22 -12.82 17.38 18.63
N ALA A 23 -12.20 18.40 17.98
CA ALA A 23 -11.75 19.60 18.70
C ALA A 23 -12.93 20.28 19.38
N LEU A 24 -14.04 20.43 18.69
CA LEU A 24 -15.26 21.00 19.26
C LEU A 24 -15.73 20.23 20.49
N GLN A 25 -15.83 18.89 20.39
CA GLN A 25 -16.25 18.05 21.50
C GLN A 25 -15.29 18.14 22.72
N ILE A 26 -13.99 18.24 22.47
CA ILE A 26 -13.01 18.40 23.54
C ILE A 26 -13.20 19.76 24.23
N PHE A 27 -13.38 20.83 23.45
CA PHE A 27 -13.64 22.17 24.01
C PHE A 27 -14.96 22.25 24.78
N GLU A 28 -16.02 21.62 24.29
CA GLU A 28 -17.32 21.55 24.97
C GLU A 28 -17.24 20.80 26.31
N ASN A 29 -16.38 19.77 26.41
CA ASN A 29 -16.19 18.98 27.63
C ASN A 29 -15.06 19.54 28.54
N ALA A 30 -14.29 20.50 28.06
CA ALA A 30 -13.20 21.07 28.83
C ALA A 30 -13.70 22.01 29.93
N CYS A 31 -13.13 21.88 31.14
CA CYS A 31 -13.40 22.76 32.25
C CYS A 31 -12.15 23.57 32.60
N ILE A 32 -12.34 24.80 32.97
CA ILE A 32 -11.30 25.69 33.49
C ILE A 32 -11.57 26.02 34.95
N ARG A 33 -10.51 26.27 35.72
CA ARG A 33 -10.64 26.75 37.10
C ARG A 33 -10.63 28.29 37.06
N ASP A 34 -11.64 28.90 37.66
CA ASP A 34 -11.69 30.36 37.82
C ASP A 34 -10.73 30.86 38.93
N ALA A 35 -10.66 32.19 39.13
CA ALA A 35 -9.80 32.78 40.10
C ALA A 35 -10.13 32.39 41.54
N GLU A 36 -11.39 32.03 41.79
CA GLU A 36 -11.92 31.58 43.06
C GLU A 36 -11.74 30.06 43.27
N GLY A 37 -11.18 29.35 42.30
CA GLY A 37 -10.92 27.92 42.37
C GLY A 37 -12.08 27.01 41.96
N HIS A 38 -13.21 27.55 41.51
CA HIS A 38 -14.35 26.75 41.03
C HIS A 38 -14.12 26.28 39.59
N MET A 39 -14.60 25.06 39.30
CA MET A 39 -14.56 24.51 37.96
C MET A 39 -15.77 25.01 37.14
N ARG A 40 -15.48 25.63 36.01
CA ARG A 40 -16.53 26.04 35.04
C ARG A 40 -16.22 25.52 33.65
N PRO A 41 -17.25 25.24 32.81
CA PRO A 41 -17.03 24.81 31.46
C PRO A 41 -16.28 25.88 30.67
N LEU A 42 -15.32 25.45 29.84
CA LEU A 42 -14.54 26.32 28.96
C LEU A 42 -15.45 27.00 27.91
N VAL A 43 -16.43 26.26 27.38
CA VAL A 43 -17.40 26.75 26.40
C VAL A 43 -18.74 26.93 27.14
N LYS A 44 -19.25 28.16 27.17
CA LYS A 44 -20.52 28.49 27.80
C LYS A 44 -21.72 28.07 26.96
N GLU A 45 -21.62 28.25 25.64
CA GLU A 45 -22.69 27.96 24.69
C GLU A 45 -22.09 27.77 23.29
N THR A 46 -22.58 26.77 22.59
CA THR A 46 -22.22 26.49 21.19
C THR A 46 -23.40 26.83 20.29
N THR A 47 -23.29 27.83 19.43
CA THR A 47 -24.34 28.18 18.49
C THR A 47 -23.92 27.74 17.07
N ASN A 48 -24.71 26.87 16.45
CA ASN A 48 -24.52 26.52 15.04
C ASN A 48 -25.01 27.69 14.15
N LEU A 49 -24.07 28.48 13.64
CA LEU A 49 -24.38 29.59 12.76
C LEU A 49 -24.82 29.19 11.34
N THR A 50 -24.42 27.97 10.95
CA THR A 50 -24.84 27.40 9.67
C THR A 50 -25.67 26.14 9.96
N PRO A 51 -26.95 26.07 9.55
CA PRO A 51 -27.67 24.80 9.59
C PRO A 51 -26.80 23.80 8.82
N PHE A 52 -26.59 22.64 9.47
CA PHE A 52 -25.92 21.52 8.81
C PHE A 52 -26.72 21.23 7.54
N LEU A 53 -26.32 21.85 6.43
CA LEU A 53 -26.70 21.37 5.12
C LEU A 53 -26.07 19.99 5.03
N GLN A 54 -26.83 18.98 5.48
CA GLN A 54 -26.61 17.64 5.00
C GLN A 54 -26.77 17.74 3.48
N ARG A 55 -25.72 18.14 2.81
CA ARG A 55 -25.59 17.88 1.39
C ARG A 55 -25.65 16.37 1.31
N LYS A 56 -26.87 15.84 1.15
CA LYS A 56 -27.01 14.57 0.45
C LYS A 56 -26.26 14.78 -0.84
N ALA A 57 -24.99 14.44 -0.83
CA ALA A 57 -24.26 14.35 -2.07
C ALA A 57 -24.98 13.24 -2.82
N ASP A 58 -25.87 13.59 -3.72
CA ASP A 58 -26.29 12.74 -4.82
C ASP A 58 -25.02 12.48 -5.68
N ARG A 59 -24.03 11.87 -5.02
CA ARG A 59 -22.89 11.33 -5.72
C ARG A 59 -23.46 10.17 -6.52
N PRO A 60 -23.37 10.23 -7.84
CA PRO A 60 -23.66 9.05 -8.62
C PRO A 60 -22.88 7.92 -7.96
N SER A 61 -23.55 6.86 -7.53
CA SER A 61 -22.93 5.72 -6.89
C SER A 61 -21.96 5.14 -7.90
N ILE A 62 -20.68 5.50 -7.79
CA ILE A 62 -19.66 4.89 -8.62
C ILE A 62 -19.66 3.42 -8.18
N PRO A 63 -20.05 2.48 -9.03
CA PRO A 63 -20.16 1.07 -8.66
C PRO A 63 -18.80 0.46 -8.30
N LEU A 64 -17.71 1.19 -8.56
CA LEU A 64 -16.34 0.77 -8.30
C LEU A 64 -15.90 1.24 -6.90
N THR A 65 -16.19 0.44 -5.89
CA THR A 65 -15.59 0.65 -4.56
C THR A 65 -14.13 0.18 -4.55
N PRO A 66 -13.27 0.68 -3.64
CA PRO A 66 -11.90 0.17 -3.52
C PRO A 66 -11.83 -1.35 -3.36
N THR A 67 -12.77 -1.95 -2.65
CA THR A 67 -12.86 -3.40 -2.45
C THR A 67 -13.22 -4.14 -3.75
N THR A 68 -14.17 -3.63 -4.53
CA THR A 68 -14.49 -4.22 -5.84
C THR A 68 -13.32 -4.10 -6.80
N ALA A 69 -12.60 -2.98 -6.79
CA ALA A 69 -11.36 -2.82 -7.56
C ALA A 69 -10.30 -3.86 -7.14
N GLY A 70 -10.14 -4.10 -5.83
CA GLY A 70 -9.24 -5.13 -5.31
C GLY A 70 -9.58 -6.54 -5.83
N TRP A 71 -10.86 -6.91 -5.83
CA TRP A 71 -11.32 -8.18 -6.39
C TRP A 71 -11.07 -8.30 -7.89
N LEU A 72 -11.27 -7.22 -8.66
CA LEU A 72 -10.98 -7.21 -10.09
C LEU A 72 -9.48 -7.40 -10.36
N VAL A 73 -8.62 -6.72 -9.61
CA VAL A 73 -7.16 -6.89 -9.73
C VAL A 73 -6.76 -8.31 -9.40
N LEU A 74 -7.28 -8.89 -8.30
CA LEU A 74 -6.99 -10.27 -7.92
C LEU A 74 -7.49 -11.26 -8.99
N GLY A 75 -8.72 -11.10 -9.48
CA GLY A 75 -9.29 -11.95 -10.52
C GLY A 75 -8.50 -11.91 -11.83
N LEU A 76 -8.12 -10.71 -12.29
CA LEU A 76 -7.27 -10.52 -13.46
C LEU A 76 -5.89 -11.17 -13.24
N THR A 77 -5.32 -10.98 -12.06
CA THR A 77 -4.02 -11.58 -11.70
C THR A 77 -4.09 -13.10 -11.72
N ALA A 78 -5.13 -13.69 -11.15
CA ALA A 78 -5.34 -15.14 -11.16
C ALA A 78 -5.51 -15.67 -12.60
N LEU A 79 -6.32 -15.00 -13.42
CA LEU A 79 -6.56 -15.36 -14.81
C LEU A 79 -5.26 -15.36 -15.63
N VAL A 80 -4.50 -14.27 -15.58
CA VAL A 80 -3.23 -14.12 -16.32
C VAL A 80 -2.21 -15.14 -15.83
N SER A 81 -2.09 -15.33 -14.52
CA SER A 81 -1.14 -16.28 -13.94
C SER A 81 -1.50 -17.73 -14.31
N PHE A 82 -2.77 -18.08 -14.27
CA PHE A 82 -3.25 -19.39 -14.69
C PHE A 82 -3.04 -19.63 -16.19
N GLY A 83 -3.35 -18.66 -17.04
CA GLY A 83 -3.12 -18.71 -18.48
C GLY A 83 -1.64 -18.93 -18.81
N GLU A 84 -0.78 -18.21 -18.15
CA GLU A 84 0.67 -18.32 -18.27
C GLU A 84 1.19 -19.71 -17.82
N TRP A 85 0.70 -20.22 -16.69
CA TRP A 85 1.04 -21.53 -16.18
C TRP A 85 0.58 -22.65 -17.11
N LYS A 86 -0.67 -22.57 -17.60
CA LYS A 86 -1.24 -23.54 -18.54
C LYS A 86 -0.49 -23.54 -19.89
N ALA A 87 -0.15 -22.35 -20.41
CA ALA A 87 0.61 -22.22 -21.65
C ALA A 87 2.00 -22.83 -21.56
N ARG A 88 2.59 -22.88 -20.37
CA ARG A 88 3.88 -23.55 -20.15
C ARG A 88 3.78 -25.07 -20.07
N LYS A 89 2.77 -25.60 -19.37
CA LYS A 89 2.62 -27.05 -19.17
C LYS A 89 2.20 -27.79 -20.43
N LYS A 90 1.38 -27.17 -21.26
CA LYS A 90 0.93 -27.76 -22.51
C LYS A 90 1.90 -27.27 -23.59
N HIS A 91 2.42 -28.14 -24.44
CA HIS A 91 3.17 -27.79 -25.66
C HIS A 91 2.30 -26.93 -26.60
N SER A 92 1.91 -25.76 -26.10
CA SER A 92 1.06 -24.81 -26.81
C SER A 92 1.90 -24.00 -27.79
N ASP A 93 1.25 -23.49 -28.83
CA ASP A 93 1.88 -22.66 -29.85
C ASP A 93 2.74 -21.56 -29.25
N ALA A 94 3.93 -21.38 -29.80
CA ALA A 94 4.89 -20.34 -29.35
C ALA A 94 4.27 -18.94 -29.35
N ARG A 95 3.29 -18.68 -30.23
CA ARG A 95 2.52 -17.42 -30.28
C ARG A 95 1.68 -17.23 -29.01
N LEU A 96 0.98 -18.27 -28.56
CA LEU A 96 0.14 -18.21 -27.37
C LEU A 96 0.99 -18.02 -26.10
N GLN A 97 2.14 -18.73 -26.00
CA GLN A 97 3.09 -18.55 -24.92
C GLN A 97 3.63 -17.12 -24.86
N ARG A 98 3.95 -16.54 -26.05
CA ARG A 98 4.42 -15.16 -26.16
C ARG A 98 3.33 -14.17 -25.71
N ALA A 99 2.07 -14.37 -26.13
CA ALA A 99 0.95 -13.53 -25.75
C ALA A 99 0.75 -13.50 -24.21
N TRP A 100 0.67 -14.65 -23.56
CA TRP A 100 0.54 -14.73 -22.10
C TRP A 100 1.73 -14.12 -21.36
N ARG A 101 2.94 -14.24 -21.91
CA ARG A 101 4.13 -13.59 -21.34
C ARG A 101 4.04 -12.06 -21.42
N ILE A 102 3.54 -11.52 -22.54
CA ILE A 102 3.33 -10.07 -22.70
C ILE A 102 2.31 -9.57 -21.67
N TRP A 103 1.17 -10.24 -21.55
CA TRP A 103 0.15 -9.88 -20.57
C TRP A 103 0.66 -9.99 -19.12
N GLY A 104 1.41 -11.03 -18.81
CA GLY A 104 2.03 -11.18 -17.49
C GLY A 104 3.03 -10.06 -17.18
N ASN A 105 3.85 -9.67 -18.15
CA ASN A 105 4.78 -8.56 -17.99
C ASN A 105 4.07 -7.21 -17.83
N ALA A 106 3.04 -6.96 -18.63
CA ALA A 106 2.23 -5.74 -18.52
C ALA A 106 1.57 -5.63 -17.13
N LEU A 107 1.04 -6.74 -16.64
CA LEU A 107 0.44 -6.80 -15.31
C LEU A 107 1.48 -6.55 -14.20
N ASP A 108 2.67 -7.17 -14.29
CA ASP A 108 3.76 -6.96 -13.33
C ASP A 108 4.17 -5.48 -13.28
N ILE A 109 4.34 -4.83 -14.45
CA ILE A 109 4.67 -3.41 -14.53
C ILE A 109 3.55 -2.55 -13.92
N THR A 110 2.29 -2.85 -14.21
CA THR A 110 1.14 -2.12 -13.65
C THR A 110 1.09 -2.23 -12.12
N LEU A 111 1.27 -3.43 -11.57
CA LEU A 111 1.29 -3.64 -10.12
C LEU A 111 2.45 -2.88 -9.48
N TRP A 112 3.66 -2.93 -10.03
CA TRP A 112 4.81 -2.19 -9.52
C TRP A 112 4.64 -0.68 -9.64
N THR A 113 3.96 -0.20 -10.70
CA THR A 113 3.62 1.22 -10.85
C THR A 113 2.71 1.66 -9.69
N VAL A 114 1.67 0.89 -9.41
CA VAL A 114 0.76 1.19 -8.29
C VAL A 114 1.52 1.15 -6.96
N MET A 115 2.37 0.13 -6.74
CA MET A 115 3.18 0.02 -5.52
C MET A 115 4.12 1.22 -5.36
N GLY A 116 4.81 1.59 -6.43
CA GLY A 116 5.77 2.68 -6.41
C GLY A 116 5.14 4.06 -6.26
N CYS A 117 4.10 4.36 -7.05
CA CYS A 117 3.40 5.65 -6.97
C CYS A 117 2.71 5.84 -5.60
N THR A 118 2.02 4.82 -5.10
CA THR A 118 1.44 4.86 -3.75
C THR A 118 2.54 4.99 -2.69
N GLY A 119 3.68 4.33 -2.91
CA GLY A 119 4.85 4.44 -2.04
C GLY A 119 5.42 5.85 -1.97
N VAL A 120 5.49 6.58 -3.08
CA VAL A 120 5.90 8.00 -3.08
C VAL A 120 4.95 8.82 -2.22
N ILE A 121 3.63 8.65 -2.41
CA ILE A 121 2.63 9.37 -1.62
C ILE A 121 2.76 9.05 -0.14
N LEU A 122 2.89 7.77 0.22
CA LEU A 122 3.07 7.35 1.61
C LEU A 122 4.36 7.90 2.22
N THR A 123 5.48 7.86 1.49
CA THR A 123 6.77 8.39 1.97
C THR A 123 6.69 9.89 2.21
N ILE A 124 6.02 10.64 1.34
CA ILE A 124 5.80 12.07 1.54
C ILE A 124 4.91 12.31 2.77
N LEU A 125 3.83 11.56 2.92
CA LEU A 125 2.92 11.69 4.06
C LEU A 125 3.59 11.33 5.38
N THR A 126 4.39 10.27 5.42
CA THR A 126 5.10 9.84 6.63
C THR A 126 6.30 10.72 6.93
N GLY A 127 7.04 11.16 5.90
CA GLY A 127 8.28 11.93 6.06
C GLY A 127 8.08 13.42 6.34
N TRP A 128 6.98 14.01 5.85
CA TRP A 128 6.69 15.44 6.06
C TRP A 128 5.56 15.71 7.05
N SER A 129 4.80 14.69 7.42
CA SER A 129 3.78 14.83 8.44
C SER A 129 4.42 14.65 9.81
N ALA A 130 4.53 15.74 10.57
CA ALA A 130 4.94 15.69 11.98
C ALA A 130 3.88 15.03 12.90
N HIS A 131 2.92 14.29 12.34
CA HIS A 131 1.82 13.72 13.09
C HIS A 131 2.17 12.31 13.58
N PRO A 132 2.27 12.07 14.91
CA PRO A 132 2.73 10.79 15.47
C PRO A 132 1.86 9.58 15.08
N ALA A 133 0.62 9.79 14.64
CA ALA A 133 -0.24 8.71 14.16
C ALA A 133 0.16 8.14 12.79
N VAL A 134 1.06 8.80 12.07
CA VAL A 134 1.49 8.40 10.71
C VAL A 134 2.89 7.77 10.72
N ASP A 135 3.63 7.89 11.84
CA ASP A 135 5.05 7.51 11.96
C ASP A 135 5.33 6.02 11.75
N THR A 136 4.40 5.14 12.09
CA THR A 136 4.57 3.70 11.94
C THR A 136 3.52 3.10 11.02
N ASN A 137 3.79 3.14 9.71
CA ASN A 137 2.89 2.52 8.73
C ASN A 137 3.59 1.36 8.01
N TRP A 138 3.27 0.11 8.39
CA TRP A 138 3.82 -1.11 7.80
C TRP A 138 3.50 -1.26 6.30
N LEU A 139 2.53 -0.49 5.78
CA LEU A 139 2.23 -0.46 4.35
C LEU A 139 3.37 0.11 3.50
N THR A 140 4.30 0.87 4.09
CA THR A 140 5.50 1.34 3.40
C THR A 140 6.38 0.19 2.88
N TRP A 141 6.28 -1.00 3.48
CA TRP A 141 6.98 -2.18 3.00
C TRP A 141 6.41 -2.71 1.68
N LEU A 142 5.08 -2.74 1.56
CA LEU A 142 4.41 -3.13 0.31
C LEU A 142 4.50 -2.00 -0.73
N PHE A 143 4.19 -0.79 -0.31
CA PHE A 143 4.20 0.40 -1.14
C PHE A 143 5.51 1.17 -0.93
N CYS A 144 6.53 0.83 -1.72
CA CYS A 144 7.84 1.46 -1.65
C CYS A 144 8.19 2.15 -2.98
N PRO A 145 8.66 3.40 -2.97
CA PRO A 145 9.06 4.11 -4.20
C PRO A 145 10.12 3.35 -5.02
N ALA A 146 10.92 2.49 -4.39
CA ALA A 146 11.93 1.68 -5.07
C ALA A 146 11.34 0.79 -6.18
N PHE A 147 10.04 0.43 -6.13
CA PHE A 147 9.41 -0.33 -7.21
C PHE A 147 9.35 0.42 -8.55
N LEU A 148 9.44 1.75 -8.56
CA LEU A 148 9.60 2.53 -9.80
C LEU A 148 10.94 2.24 -10.47
N LEU A 149 12.01 2.04 -9.70
CA LEU A 149 13.30 1.62 -10.24
C LEU A 149 13.22 0.20 -10.82
N ALA A 150 12.44 -0.68 -10.19
CA ALA A 150 12.21 -2.03 -10.71
C ALA A 150 11.53 -2.00 -12.09
N ILE A 151 10.63 -1.03 -12.36
CA ILE A 151 10.00 -0.85 -13.67
C ILE A 151 11.04 -0.43 -14.71
N VAL A 152 11.82 0.61 -14.41
CA VAL A 152 12.89 1.06 -15.32
C VAL A 152 13.84 -0.09 -15.64
N TRP A 153 14.25 -0.82 -14.61
CA TRP A 153 15.09 -2.00 -14.75
C TRP A 153 14.44 -3.08 -15.64
N ARG A 154 13.15 -3.34 -15.45
CA ARG A 154 12.40 -4.31 -16.26
C ARG A 154 12.31 -3.92 -17.72
N CYS A 155 12.16 -2.63 -18.02
CA CYS A 155 12.14 -2.12 -19.40
C CYS A 155 13.51 -2.23 -20.07
N CYS A 156 14.60 -2.05 -19.32
CA CYS A 156 15.96 -2.13 -19.81
C CYS A 156 16.53 -3.55 -19.89
N SER A 157 16.01 -4.49 -19.09
CA SER A 157 16.49 -5.87 -19.02
C SER A 157 15.38 -6.83 -19.45
N GLN A 158 15.64 -7.68 -20.43
CA GLN A 158 14.65 -8.67 -20.93
C GLN A 158 14.35 -9.82 -19.94
N GLY A 159 14.98 -9.84 -18.78
CA GLY A 159 14.82 -10.87 -17.75
C GLY A 159 14.13 -10.36 -16.48
N GLY A 160 13.22 -11.16 -15.89
CA GLY A 160 12.69 -10.88 -14.56
C GLY A 160 13.80 -10.95 -13.51
N ASP A 161 13.88 -9.94 -12.65
CA ASP A 161 14.81 -9.98 -11.54
C ASP A 161 14.24 -10.86 -10.41
N ARG A 162 14.95 -11.94 -10.09
CA ARG A 162 14.60 -12.84 -8.98
C ARG A 162 14.55 -12.08 -7.66
N THR A 163 15.46 -11.13 -7.47
CA THR A 163 15.55 -10.34 -6.24
C THR A 163 14.33 -9.45 -6.05
N VAL A 164 13.88 -8.76 -7.10
CA VAL A 164 12.65 -7.95 -7.06
C VAL A 164 11.46 -8.83 -6.72
N ALA A 165 11.36 -10.01 -7.33
CA ALA A 165 10.30 -10.97 -7.03
C ALA A 165 10.34 -11.47 -5.58
N CYS A 166 11.53 -11.78 -5.03
CA CYS A 166 11.70 -12.16 -3.63
C CYS A 166 11.25 -11.05 -2.68
N ILE A 167 11.70 -9.80 -2.92
CA ILE A 167 11.33 -8.66 -2.09
C ILE A 167 9.82 -8.39 -2.18
N THR A 168 9.24 -8.46 -3.38
CA THR A 168 7.78 -8.30 -3.57
C THR A 168 7.01 -9.37 -2.80
N LEU A 169 7.44 -10.63 -2.87
CA LEU A 169 6.79 -11.72 -2.15
C LEU A 169 6.92 -11.54 -0.63
N ALA A 170 8.10 -11.18 -0.15
CA ALA A 170 8.33 -10.91 1.27
C ALA A 170 7.47 -9.74 1.77
N ALA A 171 7.41 -8.63 1.03
CA ALA A 171 6.60 -7.48 1.37
C ALA A 171 5.09 -7.81 1.41
N ALA A 172 4.59 -8.55 0.42
CA ALA A 172 3.21 -9.00 0.38
C ALA A 172 2.89 -9.92 1.57
N THR A 173 3.76 -10.88 1.87
CA THR A 173 3.60 -11.80 3.00
C THR A 173 3.63 -11.06 4.33
N LEU A 174 4.58 -10.13 4.51
CA LEU A 174 4.66 -9.30 5.71
C LEU A 174 3.40 -8.48 5.92
N THR A 175 2.84 -7.89 4.87
CA THR A 175 1.58 -7.15 4.91
C THR A 175 0.43 -8.01 5.44
N LEU A 176 0.33 -9.26 4.97
CA LEU A 176 -0.69 -10.20 5.45
C LEU A 176 -0.45 -10.59 6.91
N ILE A 177 0.80 -10.86 7.28
CA ILE A 177 1.17 -11.20 8.68
C ILE A 177 0.80 -10.04 9.61
N CYS A 178 1.18 -8.80 9.27
CA CYS A 178 0.86 -7.62 10.08
C CYS A 178 -0.64 -7.45 10.31
N HIS A 179 -1.46 -7.76 9.29
CA HIS A 179 -2.90 -7.69 9.42
C HIS A 179 -3.45 -8.79 10.34
N PHE A 180 -3.07 -10.06 10.10
CA PHE A 180 -3.59 -11.20 10.87
C PHE A 180 -3.08 -11.23 12.31
N CYS A 181 -1.86 -10.74 12.57
CA CYS A 181 -1.33 -10.58 13.91
C CYS A 181 -1.89 -9.35 14.65
N GLY A 182 -2.78 -8.57 14.03
CA GLY A 182 -3.36 -7.39 14.65
C GLY A 182 -2.40 -6.22 14.84
N MET A 183 -1.20 -6.27 14.23
CA MET A 183 -0.20 -5.20 14.32
C MET A 183 -0.67 -3.92 13.63
N GLN A 184 -1.41 -4.05 12.54
CA GLN A 184 -1.97 -2.94 11.82
C GLN A 184 -3.29 -3.35 11.14
N TRP A 185 -4.31 -2.49 11.25
CA TRP A 185 -5.53 -2.67 10.46
C TRP A 185 -5.26 -2.28 9.00
N ILE A 186 -5.49 -3.21 8.09
CA ILE A 186 -5.26 -3.02 6.65
C ILE A 186 -6.60 -3.18 5.92
N PRO A 187 -6.99 -2.22 5.06
CA PRO A 187 -8.22 -2.33 4.27
C PRO A 187 -8.23 -3.58 3.37
N THR A 188 -9.38 -4.20 3.22
CA THR A 188 -9.57 -5.41 2.41
C THR A 188 -9.03 -5.25 0.98
N ALA A 189 -9.22 -4.07 0.37
CA ALA A 189 -8.69 -3.78 -0.95
C ALA A 189 -7.16 -3.94 -1.04
N VAL A 190 -6.44 -3.49 0.01
CA VAL A 190 -4.97 -3.59 0.09
C VAL A 190 -4.54 -5.03 0.33
N LEU A 191 -5.29 -5.79 1.13
CA LEU A 191 -5.02 -7.22 1.33
C LEU A 191 -5.17 -8.01 0.03
N LEU A 192 -6.23 -7.76 -0.73
CA LEU A 192 -6.44 -8.37 -2.04
C LEU A 192 -5.32 -8.00 -3.02
N PHE A 193 -4.86 -6.75 -2.99
CA PHE A 193 -3.73 -6.29 -3.77
C PHE A 193 -2.42 -6.97 -3.34
N ALA A 194 -2.18 -7.16 -2.04
CA ALA A 194 -1.02 -7.88 -1.52
C ALA A 194 -1.03 -9.35 -1.98
N VAL A 195 -2.18 -10.01 -1.95
CA VAL A 195 -2.32 -11.38 -2.47
C VAL A 195 -2.02 -11.41 -3.97
N ALA A 196 -2.55 -10.47 -4.75
CA ALA A 196 -2.32 -10.40 -6.19
C ALA A 196 -0.82 -10.22 -6.52
N THR A 197 -0.14 -9.29 -5.84
CA THR A 197 1.31 -9.07 -6.01
C THR A 197 2.13 -10.27 -5.57
N GLY A 198 1.73 -10.95 -4.47
CA GLY A 198 2.35 -12.18 -4.00
C GLY A 198 2.26 -13.33 -5.02
N ILE A 199 1.09 -13.54 -5.63
CA ILE A 199 0.89 -14.54 -6.71
C ILE A 199 1.82 -14.23 -7.90
N ARG A 200 1.91 -12.98 -8.33
CA ARG A 200 2.78 -12.60 -9.45
C ARG A 200 4.25 -12.77 -9.12
N ALA A 201 4.67 -12.42 -7.91
CA ALA A 201 6.03 -12.63 -7.45
C ALA A 201 6.40 -14.12 -7.40
N ALA A 202 5.53 -14.99 -6.87
CA ALA A 202 5.72 -16.43 -6.86
C ALA A 202 5.84 -16.99 -8.28
N MET A 203 5.00 -16.53 -9.21
CA MET A 203 5.08 -16.91 -10.63
C MET A 203 6.38 -16.46 -11.29
N ALA A 204 6.88 -15.27 -10.96
CA ALA A 204 8.15 -14.77 -11.45
C ALA A 204 9.33 -15.60 -10.94
N LEU A 205 9.30 -16.01 -9.68
CA LEU A 205 10.30 -16.90 -9.09
C LEU A 205 10.29 -18.28 -9.76
N ALA A 206 9.12 -18.86 -10.00
CA ALA A 206 8.96 -20.13 -10.70
C ALA A 206 9.47 -20.08 -12.15
N ARG A 207 9.46 -18.91 -12.80
CA ARG A 207 10.04 -18.70 -14.14
C ARG A 207 11.56 -18.78 -14.14
N ASN A 208 12.19 -18.22 -13.09
CA ASN A 208 13.63 -18.03 -13.02
C ASN A 208 14.40 -19.27 -12.58
N VAL A 209 13.72 -20.33 -12.12
CA VAL A 209 14.36 -21.58 -11.70
C VAL A 209 15.03 -22.30 -12.89
N HIS A 210 14.55 -22.08 -14.12
CA HIS A 210 15.04 -22.78 -15.31
C HIS A 210 16.10 -22.02 -16.13
N THR A 211 16.44 -20.78 -15.74
CA THR A 211 17.45 -19.97 -16.48
C THR A 211 18.73 -19.85 -15.67
N THR A 212 19.61 -20.82 -15.83
CA THR A 212 20.94 -20.86 -15.18
C THR A 212 22.01 -20.10 -16.01
N GLU A 213 21.61 -19.21 -16.93
CA GLU A 213 22.57 -18.45 -17.72
C GLU A 213 23.33 -17.43 -16.86
N ALA A 214 24.66 -17.39 -17.04
CA ALA A 214 25.55 -16.43 -16.40
C ALA A 214 25.05 -15.01 -16.66
N ARG A 215 24.66 -14.30 -15.62
CA ARG A 215 24.14 -12.93 -15.73
C ARG A 215 25.30 -11.96 -16.01
N PRO A 216 25.22 -11.09 -17.02
CA PRO A 216 26.23 -10.07 -17.24
C PRO A 216 26.34 -9.13 -16.02
N ALA A 217 27.58 -8.67 -15.73
CA ALA A 217 27.90 -7.89 -14.52
C ALA A 217 27.00 -6.65 -14.34
N TRP A 218 26.63 -5.94 -15.42
CA TRP A 218 25.75 -4.76 -15.33
C TRP A 218 24.34 -5.07 -14.82
N LYS A 219 23.86 -6.31 -14.98
CA LYS A 219 22.57 -6.74 -14.39
C LYS A 219 22.63 -6.86 -12.87
N SER A 220 23.81 -7.09 -12.30
CA SER A 220 23.96 -7.11 -10.85
C SER A 220 23.90 -5.71 -10.25
N TRP A 221 24.39 -4.68 -10.93
CA TRP A 221 24.35 -3.29 -10.45
C TRP A 221 22.94 -2.76 -10.27
N GLY A 222 22.02 -3.06 -11.20
CA GLY A 222 20.61 -2.67 -11.06
C GLY A 222 19.93 -3.36 -9.89
N THR A 223 20.25 -4.65 -9.65
CA THR A 223 19.75 -5.39 -8.49
C THR A 223 20.23 -4.76 -7.17
N TRP A 224 21.53 -4.46 -7.08
CA TRP A 224 22.10 -3.80 -5.91
C TRP A 224 21.53 -2.39 -5.71
N GLY A 225 21.35 -1.62 -6.80
CA GLY A 225 20.73 -0.31 -6.77
C GLY A 225 19.29 -0.37 -6.22
N PHE A 226 18.50 -1.36 -6.65
CA PHE A 226 17.15 -1.58 -6.12
C PHE A 226 17.17 -1.97 -4.63
N ILE A 227 18.02 -2.92 -4.23
CA ILE A 227 18.16 -3.34 -2.83
C ILE A 227 18.55 -2.16 -1.95
N LEU A 228 19.55 -1.39 -2.37
CA LEU A 228 20.03 -0.23 -1.63
C LEU A 228 18.91 0.83 -1.50
N ALA A 229 18.26 1.18 -2.59
CA ALA A 229 17.15 2.14 -2.57
C ALA A 229 16.01 1.66 -1.66
N TYR A 230 15.64 0.38 -1.76
CA TYR A 230 14.61 -0.21 -0.90
C TYR A 230 15.01 -0.14 0.57
N ALA A 231 16.23 -0.56 0.92
CA ALA A 231 16.74 -0.55 2.29
C ALA A 231 16.83 0.88 2.86
N VAL A 232 17.36 1.85 2.09
CA VAL A 232 17.47 3.24 2.52
C VAL A 232 16.09 3.84 2.80
N LEU A 233 15.11 3.62 1.92
CA LEU A 233 13.76 4.13 2.09
C LEU A 233 13.06 3.50 3.32
N GLN A 234 13.30 2.21 3.59
CA GLN A 234 12.75 1.55 4.78
C GLN A 234 13.43 2.04 6.06
N THR A 235 14.75 2.20 6.06
CA THR A 235 15.46 2.71 7.25
C THR A 235 15.14 4.17 7.54
N SER A 236 14.88 4.99 6.52
CA SER A 236 14.44 6.38 6.72
C SER A 236 13.05 6.45 7.36
N SER A 237 12.13 5.57 6.97
CA SER A 237 10.80 5.47 7.58
C SER A 237 10.84 4.98 9.04
N LEU A 238 11.84 4.19 9.42
CA LEU A 238 12.03 3.70 10.80
C LEU A 238 12.76 4.70 11.72
N ARG A 239 13.52 5.64 11.16
CA ARG A 239 14.29 6.62 11.95
C ARG A 239 13.49 7.84 12.37
N MET A 240 12.29 8.00 11.90
CA MET A 240 11.38 9.10 12.27
C MET A 240 10.46 8.72 13.44
N CYS A 241 10.77 7.62 14.16
CA CYS A 241 10.11 7.17 15.37
C CYS A 241 10.91 7.68 16.62
#